data_38dadb7265994ea562caa09102f076ae
#
_entry.id   38dadb7265994ea562caa09102f076ae
#
_cell.length_a   1.000
_cell.length_b   1.000
_cell.length_c   1.000
_cell.angle_alpha   90.00
_cell.angle_beta   90.00
_cell.angle_gamma   90.00
#
_symmetry.space_group_name_H-M   'P 1'
#
loop_
_entity.id
_entity.type
_entity.pdbx_description
1 polymer ?
#
loop_
_entity_poly.entity_id
_entity_poly.type
_entity_poly.pdbx_seq_one_letter_code
_entity_poly.pdbx_strand_id
1 'polypeptide(L)'
;MYKRQFGDRPNLLTKREVRIQILAALELPRNGVIWDIGAGCGSIGLEALKLRPNLDLFCIDKRIGSKALILENSKRLGVKPDFIFEGDIINILNASNLNSFEKPNRLVIGGCNKKTKIQIINILAQDMRIGDIIVIPINDIQTIKELKEELEDKNFKTNLNLIQTYKSLSIAEGLRLEPNNPVFLLKGKK
;
A
#
# COMPACT_ATOMS: atom_id res chain seq x y z
N MET A 1 1.77 -9.09 16.54
CA MET A 1 0.72 -9.64 15.65
C MET A 1 -0.34 -8.56 15.43
N TYR A 2 -0.74 -8.30 14.18
CA TYR A 2 -1.72 -7.25 13.86
C TYR A 2 -3.11 -7.59 14.34
N LYS A 3 -3.85 -6.57 14.84
CA LYS A 3 -5.29 -6.64 14.93
C LYS A 3 -5.88 -6.54 13.53
N ARG A 4 -6.73 -7.49 13.15
CA ARG A 4 -7.18 -7.68 11.77
C ARG A 4 -8.62 -7.27 11.52
N GLN A 5 -9.39 -6.96 12.58
CA GLN A 5 -10.85 -6.87 12.50
C GLN A 5 -11.32 -5.47 12.13
N PHE A 6 -12.05 -5.41 11.03
CA PHE A 6 -13.13 -4.48 10.76
C PHE A 6 -14.44 -5.29 10.81
N GLY A 7 -15.15 -5.31 11.92
CA GLY A 7 -16.38 -6.08 12.09
C GLY A 7 -16.21 -7.56 11.65
N ASP A 8 -17.13 -8.08 10.87
CA ASP A 8 -17.17 -9.48 10.41
C ASP A 8 -16.32 -9.81 9.17
N ARG A 9 -15.42 -8.94 8.74
CA ARG A 9 -14.57 -9.17 7.56
C ARG A 9 -13.15 -9.58 7.95
N PRO A 10 -12.83 -10.89 7.99
CA PRO A 10 -11.57 -11.39 8.55
C PRO A 10 -10.32 -11.16 7.71
N ASN A 11 -10.41 -10.70 6.45
CA ASN A 11 -9.32 -10.79 5.46
C ASN A 11 -8.74 -9.45 4.97
N LEU A 12 -8.61 -8.44 5.83
CA LEU A 12 -8.09 -7.12 5.44
C LEU A 12 -6.57 -6.96 5.59
N LEU A 13 -5.90 -7.95 6.14
CA LEU A 13 -4.45 -7.95 6.25
C LEU A 13 -3.83 -8.47 4.95
N THR A 14 -3.04 -7.66 4.29
CA THR A 14 -2.17 -8.10 3.20
C THR A 14 -1.29 -9.24 3.69
N LYS A 15 -1.22 -10.34 2.93
CA LYS A 15 -0.43 -11.51 3.30
C LYS A 15 1.04 -11.14 3.51
N ARG A 16 1.70 -11.81 4.44
CA ARG A 16 3.08 -11.52 4.83
C ARG A 16 4.02 -11.48 3.63
N GLU A 17 3.92 -12.48 2.76
CA GLU A 17 4.77 -12.63 1.58
C GLU A 17 4.58 -11.47 0.60
N VAL A 18 3.34 -11.03 0.41
CA VAL A 18 3.01 -9.86 -0.41
C VAL A 18 3.54 -8.58 0.21
N ARG A 19 3.41 -8.41 1.55
CA ARG A 19 3.96 -7.23 2.24
C ARG A 19 5.47 -7.13 2.10
N ILE A 20 6.19 -8.26 2.27
CA ILE A 20 7.65 -8.31 2.09
C ILE A 20 8.03 -7.84 0.69
N GLN A 21 7.32 -8.29 -0.34
CA GLN A 21 7.59 -7.89 -1.72
C GLN A 21 7.24 -6.41 -1.97
N ILE A 22 6.17 -5.90 -1.38
CA ILE A 22 5.83 -4.46 -1.44
C ILE A 22 6.94 -3.62 -0.81
N LEU A 23 7.38 -3.99 0.40
CA LEU A 23 8.44 -3.27 1.11
C LEU A 23 9.78 -3.31 0.36
N ALA A 24 10.12 -4.45 -0.25
CA ALA A 24 11.29 -4.56 -1.11
C ALA A 24 11.17 -3.69 -2.37
N ALA A 25 9.99 -3.68 -3.02
CA ALA A 25 9.74 -2.87 -4.22
C ALA A 25 9.78 -1.36 -3.96
N LEU A 26 9.44 -0.92 -2.74
CA LEU A 26 9.50 0.49 -2.32
C LEU A 26 10.94 1.03 -2.22
N GLU A 27 11.97 0.18 -2.12
CA GLU A 27 13.35 0.65 -1.95
C GLU A 27 13.44 1.75 -0.88
N LEU A 28 12.95 1.44 0.34
CA LEU A 28 12.77 2.43 1.41
C LEU A 28 14.04 3.23 1.70
N PRO A 29 14.04 4.57 1.54
CA PRO A 29 15.17 5.43 1.83
C PRO A 29 15.40 5.53 3.35
N ARG A 30 16.48 6.17 3.77
CA ARG A 30 16.72 6.44 5.19
C ARG A 30 15.74 7.47 5.75
N ASN A 31 15.44 8.50 4.96
CA ASN A 31 14.52 9.60 5.29
C ASN A 31 13.58 9.82 4.09
N GLY A 32 12.41 10.36 4.33
CA GLY A 32 11.45 10.72 3.30
C GLY A 32 10.02 10.44 3.74
N VAL A 33 9.09 10.65 2.82
CA VAL A 33 7.67 10.57 3.08
C VAL A 33 7.05 9.37 2.37
N ILE A 34 6.41 8.50 3.12
CA ILE A 34 5.62 7.39 2.57
C ILE A 34 4.14 7.64 2.78
N TRP A 35 3.37 7.52 1.71
CA TRP A 35 1.91 7.46 1.78
C TRP A 35 1.44 6.03 1.53
N ASP A 36 0.68 5.50 2.49
CA ASP A 36 0.00 4.18 2.40
C ASP A 36 -1.50 4.45 2.20
N ILE A 37 -1.94 4.45 0.94
CA ILE A 37 -3.33 4.70 0.54
C ILE A 37 -4.08 3.38 0.42
N GLY A 38 -5.22 3.28 1.10
CA GLY A 38 -5.92 2.01 1.32
C GLY A 38 -5.21 1.17 2.37
N ALA A 39 -4.68 1.84 3.39
CA ALA A 39 -3.80 1.26 4.41
C ALA A 39 -4.40 0.09 5.20
N GLY A 40 -5.73 0.03 5.28
CA GLY A 40 -6.41 -1.01 6.02
C GLY A 40 -6.10 -0.99 7.52
N CYS A 41 -5.38 -1.99 7.97
CA CYS A 41 -4.87 -2.04 9.34
C CYS A 41 -3.48 -1.37 9.51
N GLY A 42 -2.97 -0.72 8.48
CA GLY A 42 -1.68 -0.04 8.47
C GLY A 42 -0.47 -0.97 8.31
N SER A 43 -0.67 -2.23 7.92
CA SER A 43 0.41 -3.22 7.99
C SER A 43 1.61 -2.90 7.10
N ILE A 44 1.42 -2.28 5.94
CA ILE A 44 2.52 -1.93 5.03
C ILE A 44 3.26 -0.70 5.55
N GLY A 45 2.54 0.39 5.78
CA GLY A 45 3.14 1.64 6.25
C GLY A 45 3.83 1.49 7.61
N LEU A 46 3.18 0.81 8.58
CA LEU A 46 3.77 0.59 9.90
C LEU A 46 5.02 -0.32 9.87
N GLU A 47 5.06 -1.34 8.99
CA GLU A 47 6.27 -2.14 8.80
C GLU A 47 7.37 -1.32 8.10
N ALA A 48 7.03 -0.47 7.14
CA ALA A 48 7.98 0.46 6.52
C ALA A 48 8.63 1.37 7.57
N LEU A 49 7.81 1.96 8.45
CA LEU A 49 8.28 2.83 9.54
C LEU A 49 9.12 2.05 10.57
N LYS A 50 8.78 0.78 10.84
CA LYS A 50 9.58 -0.09 11.71
C LYS A 50 10.97 -0.39 11.14
N LEU A 51 11.06 -0.55 9.80
CA LEU A 51 12.32 -0.76 9.10
C LEU A 51 13.14 0.52 8.93
N ARG A 52 12.48 1.66 8.85
CA ARG A 52 13.07 2.98 8.63
C ARG A 52 12.41 4.02 9.54
N PRO A 53 12.84 4.16 10.79
CA PRO A 53 12.18 5.01 11.78
C PRO A 53 12.18 6.51 11.48
N ASN A 54 13.01 6.95 10.52
CA ASN A 54 13.11 8.36 10.11
C ASN A 54 12.22 8.68 8.89
N LEU A 55 11.31 7.79 8.51
CA LEU A 55 10.29 8.08 7.50
C LEU A 55 9.10 8.77 8.14
N ASP A 56 8.54 9.76 7.44
CA ASP A 56 7.24 10.32 7.77
C ASP A 56 6.15 9.47 7.11
N LEU A 57 5.24 8.91 7.91
CA LEU A 57 4.22 7.99 7.45
C LEU A 57 2.83 8.61 7.47
N PHE A 58 2.20 8.61 6.30
CA PHE A 58 0.80 8.99 6.09
C PHE A 58 -0.03 7.75 5.76
N CYS A 59 -0.93 7.36 6.65
CA CYS A 59 -1.88 6.27 6.44
C CYS A 59 -3.26 6.83 6.08
N ILE A 60 -3.81 6.40 4.96
CA ILE A 60 -5.12 6.85 4.49
C ILE A 60 -6.00 5.64 4.18
N ASP A 61 -7.18 5.57 4.80
CA ASP A 61 -8.18 4.54 4.48
C ASP A 61 -9.60 5.08 4.67
N LYS A 62 -10.51 4.78 3.74
CA LYS A 62 -11.89 5.25 3.78
C LYS A 62 -12.81 4.48 4.71
N ARG A 63 -12.35 3.36 5.26
CA ARG A 63 -13.18 2.48 6.10
C ARG A 63 -13.30 3.03 7.50
N ILE A 64 -14.52 3.08 8.00
CA ILE A 64 -14.82 3.46 9.38
C ILE A 64 -14.10 2.49 10.33
N GLY A 65 -13.43 3.03 11.34
CA GLY A 65 -12.63 2.29 12.32
C GLY A 65 -11.18 2.03 11.90
N SER A 66 -10.78 2.40 10.67
CA SER A 66 -9.39 2.23 10.19
C SER A 66 -8.40 3.00 11.05
N LYS A 67 -8.71 4.25 11.39
CA LYS A 67 -7.86 5.08 12.25
C LYS A 67 -7.58 4.44 13.60
N ALA A 68 -8.64 3.95 14.28
CA ALA A 68 -8.48 3.28 15.56
C ALA A 68 -7.65 2.01 15.46
N LEU A 69 -7.85 1.23 14.37
CA LEU A 69 -7.11 0.00 14.11
C LEU A 69 -5.63 0.26 13.82
N ILE A 70 -5.33 1.27 13.00
CA ILE A 70 -3.94 1.68 12.69
C ILE A 70 -3.25 2.15 13.99
N LEU A 71 -3.91 2.98 14.81
CA LEU A 71 -3.38 3.43 16.10
C LEU A 71 -3.09 2.27 17.05
N GLU A 72 -3.96 1.27 17.13
CA GLU A 72 -3.73 0.09 17.96
C GLU A 72 -2.52 -0.72 17.45
N ASN A 73 -2.43 -0.93 16.14
CA ASN A 73 -1.32 -1.66 15.55
C ASN A 73 0.01 -0.88 15.65
N SER A 74 -0.02 0.44 15.56
CA SER A 74 1.17 1.29 15.74
C SER A 74 1.74 1.15 17.16
N LYS A 75 0.87 1.14 18.18
CA LYS A 75 1.27 0.88 19.57
C LYS A 75 1.91 -0.49 19.75
N ARG A 76 1.32 -1.54 19.13
CA ARG A 76 1.86 -2.92 19.19
C ARG A 76 3.22 -3.06 18.54
N LEU A 77 3.49 -2.28 17.49
CA LEU A 77 4.78 -2.29 16.78
C LEU A 77 5.80 -1.31 17.38
N GLY A 78 5.37 -0.42 18.28
CA GLY A 78 6.22 0.62 18.86
C GLY A 78 6.66 1.65 17.84
N VAL A 79 5.78 2.03 16.90
CA VAL A 79 6.01 3.06 15.89
C VAL A 79 4.86 4.08 15.91
N LYS A 80 5.08 5.29 15.39
CA LYS A 80 4.08 6.36 15.39
C LYS A 80 3.96 6.94 13.99
N PRO A 81 2.84 6.73 13.28
CA PRO A 81 2.55 7.43 12.04
C PRO A 81 2.40 8.94 12.29
N ASP A 82 2.83 9.76 11.34
CA ASP A 82 2.72 11.22 11.42
C ASP A 82 1.30 11.68 11.14
N PHE A 83 0.62 10.98 10.22
CA PHE A 83 -0.73 11.31 9.86
C PHE A 83 -1.58 10.06 9.62
N ILE A 84 -2.81 10.05 10.14
CA ILE A 84 -3.81 9.02 9.85
C ILE A 84 -5.12 9.71 9.48
N PHE A 85 -5.55 9.48 8.26
CA PHE A 85 -6.83 9.97 7.75
C PHE A 85 -7.80 8.82 7.52
N GLU A 86 -8.96 8.92 8.17
CA GLU A 86 -10.09 8.03 7.95
C GLU A 86 -11.10 8.74 7.05
N GLY A 87 -11.13 8.39 5.78
CA GLY A 87 -11.98 9.01 4.78
C GLY A 87 -11.49 8.73 3.35
N ASP A 88 -12.23 9.25 2.39
CA ASP A 88 -11.87 9.09 0.98
C ASP A 88 -10.65 9.95 0.63
N ILE A 89 -9.63 9.31 0.05
CA ILE A 89 -8.41 9.99 -0.41
C ILE A 89 -8.71 11.15 -1.36
N ILE A 90 -9.74 11.05 -2.19
CA ILE A 90 -10.09 12.10 -3.14
C ILE A 90 -10.45 13.41 -2.42
N ASN A 91 -11.02 13.33 -1.22
CA ASN A 91 -11.29 14.51 -0.41
C ASN A 91 -10.00 15.22 0.03
N ILE A 92 -8.93 14.48 0.32
CA ILE A 92 -7.61 15.06 0.62
C ILE A 92 -7.01 15.67 -0.65
N LEU A 93 -7.05 14.93 -1.76
CA LEU A 93 -6.43 15.34 -3.01
C LEU A 93 -7.08 16.61 -3.61
N ASN A 94 -8.38 16.79 -3.39
CA ASN A 94 -9.13 17.95 -3.84
C ASN A 94 -9.18 19.10 -2.82
N ALA A 95 -8.64 18.87 -1.62
CA ALA A 95 -8.64 19.91 -0.61
C ALA A 95 -7.69 21.06 -1.00
N SER A 96 -8.13 22.31 -0.77
CA SER A 96 -7.33 23.51 -1.05
C SER A 96 -5.99 23.55 -0.29
N ASN A 97 -5.87 22.77 0.75
CA ASN A 97 -4.66 22.66 1.59
C ASN A 97 -3.78 21.44 1.25
N LEU A 98 -3.99 20.76 0.11
CA LEU A 98 -3.14 19.63 -0.31
C LEU A 98 -1.65 19.99 -0.30
N ASN A 99 -1.33 21.25 -0.63
CA ASN A 99 0.05 21.75 -0.62
C ASN A 99 0.65 21.91 0.79
N SER A 100 -0.16 21.85 1.85
CA SER A 100 0.33 21.83 3.23
C SER A 100 0.84 20.45 3.66
N PHE A 101 0.52 19.39 2.92
CA PHE A 101 1.05 18.06 3.17
C PHE A 101 2.32 17.82 2.37
N GLU A 102 3.30 17.23 3.04
CA GLU A 102 4.53 16.82 2.38
C GLU A 102 4.25 15.71 1.35
N LYS A 103 4.76 15.92 0.12
CA LYS A 103 4.50 14.99 -1.00
C LYS A 103 5.27 13.69 -0.81
N PRO A 104 4.65 12.55 -1.18
CA PRO A 104 5.32 11.26 -1.00
C PRO A 104 6.46 11.07 -1.99
N ASN A 105 7.59 10.55 -1.50
CA ASN A 105 8.62 9.97 -2.35
C ASN A 105 8.50 8.44 -2.43
N ARG A 106 7.64 7.86 -1.61
CA ARG A 106 7.21 6.46 -1.66
C ARG A 106 5.70 6.38 -1.52
N LEU A 107 5.04 5.80 -2.51
CA LEU A 107 3.60 5.73 -2.56
C LEU A 107 3.13 4.29 -2.73
N VAL A 108 2.29 3.83 -1.81
CA VAL A 108 1.54 2.58 -1.94
C VAL A 108 0.09 2.90 -2.25
N ILE A 109 -0.47 2.30 -3.30
CA ILE A 109 -1.89 2.46 -3.66
C ILE A 109 -2.55 1.09 -3.58
N GLY A 110 -3.00 0.73 -2.37
CA GLY A 110 -3.78 -0.48 -2.09
C GLY A 110 -5.28 -0.21 -2.06
N GLY A 111 -6.07 -1.22 -1.82
CA GLY A 111 -7.49 -1.15 -1.41
C GLY A 111 -8.48 -0.32 -2.22
N CYS A 112 -8.07 0.38 -3.27
CA CYS A 112 -8.89 1.26 -4.09
C CYS A 112 -9.37 0.57 -5.38
N ASN A 113 -10.50 1.04 -5.92
CA ASN A 113 -10.93 0.63 -7.26
C ASN A 113 -10.04 1.27 -8.35
N LYS A 114 -10.14 0.77 -9.59
CA LYS A 114 -9.35 1.23 -10.74
C LYS A 114 -9.44 2.75 -10.94
N LYS A 115 -10.64 3.30 -10.99
CA LYS A 115 -10.86 4.74 -11.21
C LYS A 115 -10.15 5.60 -10.18
N THR A 116 -10.27 5.24 -8.91
CA THR A 116 -9.59 5.95 -7.82
C THR A 116 -8.06 5.84 -7.93
N LYS A 117 -7.52 4.66 -8.31
CA LYS A 117 -6.06 4.48 -8.52
C LYS A 117 -5.54 5.41 -9.61
N ILE A 118 -6.24 5.50 -10.75
CA ILE A 118 -5.89 6.40 -11.85
C ILE A 118 -5.91 7.87 -11.38
N GLN A 119 -6.95 8.29 -10.65
CA GLN A 119 -7.03 9.65 -10.10
C GLN A 119 -5.87 9.96 -9.16
N ILE A 120 -5.50 9.03 -8.28
CA ILE A 120 -4.34 9.19 -7.38
C ILE A 120 -3.06 9.37 -8.16
N ILE A 121 -2.82 8.51 -9.17
CA ILE A 121 -1.64 8.59 -10.05
C ILE A 121 -1.61 9.95 -10.74
N ASN A 122 -2.72 10.38 -11.33
CA ASN A 122 -2.80 11.64 -12.06
C ASN A 122 -2.47 12.87 -11.21
N ILE A 123 -2.88 12.87 -9.95
CA ILE A 123 -2.66 14.00 -9.05
C ILE A 123 -1.26 13.94 -8.43
N LEU A 124 -0.86 12.81 -7.85
CA LEU A 124 0.38 12.75 -7.06
C LEU A 124 1.63 12.54 -7.92
N ALA A 125 1.53 11.81 -9.04
CA ALA A 125 2.70 11.49 -9.87
C ALA A 125 3.31 12.73 -10.57
N GLN A 126 2.55 13.81 -10.70
CA GLN A 126 3.04 15.07 -11.29
C GLN A 126 4.13 15.72 -10.43
N ASP A 127 3.98 15.64 -9.11
CA ASP A 127 4.89 16.26 -8.14
C ASP A 127 6.06 15.33 -7.74
N MET A 128 6.02 14.07 -8.16
CA MET A 128 7.06 13.09 -7.85
C MET A 128 8.33 13.32 -8.69
N ARG A 129 9.49 13.10 -8.07
CA ARG A 129 10.82 13.41 -8.61
C ARG A 129 11.55 12.14 -9.07
N ILE A 130 12.63 12.31 -9.79
CA ILE A 130 13.53 11.20 -10.17
C ILE A 130 13.96 10.42 -8.93
N GLY A 131 13.77 9.11 -8.95
CA GLY A 131 14.04 8.20 -7.86
C GLY A 131 12.85 7.91 -6.94
N ASP A 132 11.72 8.62 -7.10
CA ASP A 132 10.49 8.32 -6.36
C ASP A 132 9.80 7.07 -6.91
N ILE A 133 9.08 6.37 -6.02
CA ILE A 133 8.53 5.05 -6.34
C ILE A 133 7.05 4.97 -5.96
N ILE A 134 6.26 4.43 -6.89
CA ILE A 134 4.87 4.01 -6.69
C ILE A 134 4.81 2.49 -6.73
N VAL A 135 4.11 1.88 -5.78
CA VAL A 135 3.86 0.44 -5.74
C VAL A 135 2.36 0.18 -5.62
N ILE A 136 1.82 -0.60 -6.54
CA ILE A 136 0.40 -0.90 -6.64
C ILE A 136 0.19 -2.41 -6.60
N PRO A 137 -0.29 -3.00 -5.49
CA PRO A 137 -0.78 -4.37 -5.47
C PRO A 137 -2.13 -4.47 -6.20
N ILE A 138 -2.24 -5.43 -7.12
CA ILE A 138 -3.39 -5.60 -8.00
C ILE A 138 -3.82 -7.07 -7.98
N ASN A 139 -5.10 -7.31 -7.76
CA ASN A 139 -5.70 -8.67 -7.80
C ASN A 139 -6.49 -8.91 -9.10
N ASP A 140 -6.71 -7.85 -9.90
CA ASP A 140 -7.46 -7.90 -11.14
C ASP A 140 -6.56 -7.61 -12.33
N ILE A 141 -6.35 -8.61 -13.17
CA ILE A 141 -5.48 -8.53 -14.35
C ILE A 141 -5.96 -7.49 -15.37
N GLN A 142 -7.28 -7.25 -15.44
CA GLN A 142 -7.84 -6.31 -16.42
C GLN A 142 -7.43 -4.86 -16.17
N THR A 143 -7.08 -4.52 -14.93
CA THR A 143 -6.67 -3.16 -14.57
C THR A 143 -5.18 -2.88 -14.79
N ILE A 144 -4.37 -3.91 -15.02
CA ILE A 144 -2.91 -3.78 -15.08
C ILE A 144 -2.47 -2.89 -16.23
N LYS A 145 -3.01 -3.14 -17.43
CA LYS A 145 -2.62 -2.42 -18.64
C LYS A 145 -2.81 -0.91 -18.47
N GLU A 146 -4.02 -0.50 -18.08
CA GLU A 146 -4.37 0.92 -17.92
C GLU A 146 -3.51 1.60 -16.84
N LEU A 147 -3.29 0.95 -15.70
CA LEU A 147 -2.46 1.51 -14.62
C LEU A 147 -0.97 1.61 -15.04
N LYS A 148 -0.49 0.66 -15.84
CA LYS A 148 0.85 0.68 -16.39
C LYS A 148 1.02 1.84 -17.37
N GLU A 149 0.10 1.97 -18.34
CA GLU A 149 0.08 3.06 -19.32
C GLU A 149 0.02 4.42 -18.61
N GLU A 150 -0.85 4.58 -17.60
CA GLU A 150 -0.97 5.81 -16.82
C GLU A 150 0.35 6.21 -16.11
N LEU A 151 1.10 5.23 -15.58
CA LEU A 151 2.41 5.49 -14.97
C LEU A 151 3.46 5.87 -16.04
N GLU A 152 3.48 5.17 -17.18
CA GLU A 152 4.41 5.41 -18.28
C GLU A 152 4.21 6.79 -18.89
N ASP A 153 2.95 7.23 -19.05
CA ASP A 153 2.59 8.58 -19.51
C ASP A 153 3.08 9.68 -18.54
N LYS A 154 3.26 9.36 -17.26
CA LYS A 154 3.87 10.23 -16.26
C LYS A 154 5.40 10.05 -16.14
N ASN A 155 6.04 9.41 -17.12
CA ASN A 155 7.48 9.15 -17.18
C ASN A 155 8.02 8.25 -16.05
N PHE A 156 7.22 7.29 -15.57
CA PHE A 156 7.69 6.23 -14.69
C PHE A 156 8.16 5.03 -15.51
N LYS A 157 9.33 4.51 -15.19
CA LYS A 157 9.75 3.19 -15.67
C LYS A 157 9.01 2.12 -14.87
N THR A 158 8.23 1.29 -15.53
CA THR A 158 7.38 0.28 -14.89
C THR A 158 8.02 -1.09 -14.83
N ASN A 159 7.69 -1.84 -13.80
CA ASN A 159 7.99 -3.26 -13.64
C ASN A 159 6.77 -3.96 -13.05
N LEU A 160 6.43 -5.15 -13.58
CA LEU A 160 5.32 -5.95 -13.13
C LEU A 160 5.80 -7.32 -12.67
N ASN A 161 5.48 -7.68 -11.44
CA ASN A 161 5.76 -9.00 -10.87
C ASN A 161 4.47 -9.71 -10.47
N LEU A 162 4.43 -11.03 -10.59
CA LEU A 162 3.38 -11.89 -10.04
C LEU A 162 3.91 -12.57 -8.78
N ILE A 163 3.16 -12.42 -7.69
CA ILE A 163 3.45 -13.10 -6.42
C ILE A 163 2.43 -14.23 -6.25
N GLN A 164 2.90 -15.46 -6.34
CA GLN A 164 2.11 -16.66 -6.09
C GLN A 164 2.69 -17.42 -4.90
N THR A 165 1.86 -17.72 -3.93
CA THR A 165 2.27 -18.47 -2.72
C THR A 165 1.29 -19.59 -2.43
N TYR A 166 1.76 -20.59 -1.71
CA TYR A 166 0.98 -21.75 -1.30
C TYR A 166 1.06 -21.93 0.21
N LYS A 167 0.02 -22.48 0.79
CA LYS A 167 0.00 -22.96 2.18
C LYS A 167 0.03 -24.48 2.19
N SER A 168 0.76 -25.04 3.12
CA SER A 168 0.63 -26.47 3.43
C SER A 168 -0.62 -26.71 4.27
N LEU A 169 -1.39 -27.72 3.90
CA LEU A 169 -2.52 -28.24 4.67
C LEU A 169 -2.25 -29.70 4.99
N SER A 170 -2.45 -30.08 6.25
CA SER A 170 -2.40 -31.48 6.66
C SER A 170 -3.61 -32.23 6.10
N ILE A 171 -3.36 -33.36 5.48
CA ILE A 171 -4.37 -34.31 4.99
C ILE A 171 -3.99 -35.72 5.41
N ALA A 172 -4.85 -36.38 6.17
CA ALA A 172 -4.59 -37.75 6.67
C ALA A 172 -3.12 -37.95 7.08
N GLU A 173 -2.35 -38.75 6.32
CA GLU A 173 -0.94 -39.07 6.60
C GLU A 173 0.04 -38.18 5.79
N GLY A 174 -0.43 -37.08 5.15
CA GLY A 174 0.40 -36.26 4.26
C GLY A 174 0.13 -34.77 4.35
N LEU A 175 0.75 -34.05 3.41
CA LEU A 175 0.55 -32.61 3.21
C LEU A 175 0.14 -32.34 1.76
N ARG A 176 -0.78 -31.41 1.59
CA ARG A 176 -1.05 -30.82 0.28
C ARG A 176 -0.72 -29.33 0.29
N LEU A 177 -0.49 -28.76 -0.88
CA LEU A 177 -0.34 -27.34 -1.07
C LEU A 177 -1.65 -26.71 -1.55
N GLU A 178 -2.14 -25.71 -0.85
CA GLU A 178 -3.28 -24.89 -1.25
C GLU A 178 -2.78 -23.54 -1.79
N PRO A 179 -3.14 -23.15 -3.02
CA PRO A 179 -2.72 -21.86 -3.57
C PRO A 179 -3.41 -20.72 -2.85
N ASN A 180 -2.67 -19.68 -2.57
CA ASN A 180 -3.23 -18.37 -2.24
C ASN A 180 -3.64 -17.65 -3.54
N ASN A 181 -4.60 -16.70 -3.46
CA ASN A 181 -4.88 -15.84 -4.60
C ASN A 181 -3.60 -15.09 -5.00
N PRO A 182 -3.24 -15.12 -6.30
CA PRO A 182 -2.08 -14.39 -6.79
C PRO A 182 -2.28 -12.89 -6.66
N VAL A 183 -1.17 -12.16 -6.51
CA VAL A 183 -1.17 -10.70 -6.47
C VAL A 183 -0.14 -10.20 -7.49
N PHE A 184 -0.58 -9.37 -8.41
CA PHE A 184 0.33 -8.62 -9.28
C PHE A 184 0.85 -7.41 -8.53
N LEU A 185 2.13 -7.16 -8.65
CA LEU A 185 2.78 -6.00 -8.06
C LEU A 185 3.33 -5.12 -9.18
N LEU A 186 2.63 -4.02 -9.45
CA LEU A 186 3.07 -3.01 -10.40
C LEU A 186 3.90 -1.98 -9.65
N LYS A 187 5.16 -1.82 -10.06
CA LYS A 187 6.07 -0.79 -9.57
C LYS A 187 6.32 0.21 -10.67
N GLY A 188 6.21 1.50 -10.35
CA GLY A 188 6.69 2.62 -11.16
C GLY A 188 7.83 3.32 -10.43
N LYS A 189 8.95 3.57 -11.13
CA LYS A 189 10.07 4.40 -10.64
C LYS A 189 10.26 5.57 -11.59
N LYS A 190 10.21 6.78 -11.03
CA LYS A 190 10.40 8.03 -11.78
C LYS A 190 11.84 8.24 -12.17
#